data_0a5686b608f7875c21b0dbfc1a19a420
#
_entry.id   0a5686b608f7875c21b0dbfc1a19a420
#
_cell.length_a   1.000
_cell.length_b   1.000
_cell.length_c   1.000
_cell.angle_alpha   90.00
_cell.angle_beta   90.00
_cell.angle_gamma   90.00
#
_symmetry.space_group_name_H-M   'P 1'
#
loop_
_entity.id
_entity.type
_entity.pdbx_description
1 polymer ?
#
loop_
_entity_poly.entity_id
_entity_poly.type
_entity_poly.pdbx_seq_one_letter_code
_entity_poly.pdbx_strand_id
1 'polypeptide(L)'
;MSSYTHEQITQAIKEQCKRVNITFSKDGDGRTVSAVKEREYLNLLEKGLATSHPSLKFEHQPVDRWWWDFRVNGIHFNLKLTTGGTDNAFNKVAIIYSISGVELEKKNMNYNQFFKTIKECPKKAVRDRNTEYHYLVVNKNTGDVLLKSILDIHTFKTNPCNDLQINWNNEFNHIEYLTPDTEFKAKIRELLKAVQTSVKQAIEGMKEFAAGDIDAEFA
;
A
#
# COMPACT_ATOMS: atom_id res chain seq x y z
N MET A 1 30.62 -6.03 -4.96
CA MET A 1 29.77 -4.96 -4.44
C MET A 1 28.87 -5.57 -3.38
N SER A 2 28.86 -5.06 -2.16
CA SER A 2 27.97 -5.55 -1.10
C SER A 2 26.52 -5.24 -1.48
N SER A 3 25.68 -6.27 -1.63
CA SER A 3 24.26 -6.06 -1.87
C SER A 3 23.60 -5.68 -0.53
N TYR A 4 22.85 -4.58 -0.49
CA TYR A 4 22.05 -4.22 0.68
C TYR A 4 21.02 -5.30 0.98
N THR A 5 20.83 -5.62 2.25
CA THR A 5 19.69 -6.45 2.69
C THR A 5 18.40 -5.64 2.72
N HIS A 6 17.26 -6.32 2.78
CA HIS A 6 15.95 -5.68 2.95
C HIS A 6 15.93 -4.73 4.17
N GLU A 7 16.46 -5.18 5.30
CA GLU A 7 16.52 -4.40 6.53
C GLU A 7 17.38 -3.13 6.38
N GLN A 8 18.52 -3.24 5.69
CA GLN A 8 19.39 -2.09 5.43
C GLN A 8 18.71 -1.07 4.51
N ILE A 9 17.98 -1.52 3.48
CA ILE A 9 17.23 -0.64 2.58
C ILE A 9 16.11 0.06 3.32
N THR A 10 15.29 -0.68 4.06
CA THR A 10 14.16 -0.12 4.80
C THR A 10 14.61 0.82 5.91
N GLN A 11 15.73 0.53 6.58
CA GLN A 11 16.32 1.40 7.57
C GLN A 11 16.84 2.70 6.93
N ALA A 12 17.54 2.63 5.82
CA ALA A 12 18.04 3.80 5.09
C ALA A 12 16.88 4.72 4.66
N ILE A 13 15.78 4.15 4.16
CA ILE A 13 14.57 4.89 3.81
C ILE A 13 13.98 5.58 5.05
N LYS A 14 13.79 4.87 6.17
CA LYS A 14 13.25 5.42 7.41
C LYS A 14 14.10 6.58 7.95
N GLU A 15 15.42 6.42 7.96
CA GLU A 15 16.35 7.47 8.42
C GLU A 15 16.32 8.70 7.53
N GLN A 16 16.26 8.49 6.21
CA GLN A 16 16.16 9.61 5.27
C GLN A 16 14.81 10.32 5.38
N CYS A 17 13.70 9.60 5.56
CA CYS A 17 12.38 10.20 5.78
C CYS A 17 12.33 11.16 6.97
N LYS A 18 13.05 10.87 8.07
CA LYS A 18 13.15 11.76 9.24
C LYS A 18 13.86 13.08 8.93
N ARG A 19 14.63 13.14 7.84
CA ARG A 19 15.36 14.35 7.39
C ARG A 19 14.60 15.13 6.32
N VAL A 20 13.57 14.53 5.73
CA VAL A 20 12.72 15.21 4.74
C VAL A 20 11.83 16.20 5.46
N ASN A 21 12.02 17.48 5.20
CA ASN A 21 11.21 18.56 5.77
C ASN A 21 10.29 19.11 4.67
N ILE A 22 8.99 18.86 4.78
CA ILE A 22 7.96 19.42 3.88
C ILE A 22 6.92 20.14 4.71
N THR A 23 6.61 21.37 4.31
CA THR A 23 5.48 22.11 4.90
C THR A 23 4.20 21.66 4.23
N PHE A 24 3.25 21.17 5.02
CA PHE A 24 1.91 20.82 4.58
C PHE A 24 0.99 22.05 4.77
N SER A 25 0.65 22.75 3.67
CA SER A 25 -0.36 23.82 3.72
C SER A 25 -1.75 23.22 3.86
N LYS A 26 -2.64 23.95 4.56
CA LYS A 26 -4.04 23.54 4.74
C LYS A 26 -4.93 23.99 3.57
N ASP A 27 -4.40 24.78 2.65
CA ASP A 27 -5.17 25.41 1.58
C ASP A 27 -5.15 24.61 0.29
N GLY A 28 -6.30 24.38 -0.32
CA GLY A 28 -6.49 23.77 -1.64
C GLY A 28 -7.33 22.50 -1.65
N ASP A 29 -7.70 22.02 -2.86
CA ASP A 29 -8.37 20.73 -3.05
C ASP A 29 -7.47 19.59 -2.56
N GLY A 30 -7.90 18.93 -1.50
CA GLY A 30 -7.11 17.96 -0.73
C GLY A 30 -6.47 16.86 -1.56
N ARG A 31 -7.07 16.45 -2.68
CA ARG A 31 -6.52 15.38 -3.55
C ARG A 31 -5.37 15.87 -4.43
N THR A 32 -5.54 17.03 -5.06
CA THR A 32 -4.53 17.63 -5.95
C THR A 32 -3.30 18.06 -5.14
N VAL A 33 -3.53 18.70 -3.99
CA VAL A 33 -2.46 19.11 -3.07
C VAL A 33 -1.70 17.87 -2.53
N SER A 34 -2.40 16.78 -2.23
CA SER A 34 -1.75 15.54 -1.76
C SER A 34 -0.82 14.97 -2.83
N ALA A 35 -1.27 14.85 -4.08
CA ALA A 35 -0.45 14.29 -5.16
C ALA A 35 0.81 15.12 -5.46
N VAL A 36 0.69 16.46 -5.43
CA VAL A 36 1.84 17.36 -5.61
C VAL A 36 2.85 17.17 -4.46
N LYS A 37 2.36 17.10 -3.21
CA LYS A 37 3.19 16.92 -2.03
C LYS A 37 3.84 15.55 -1.96
N GLU A 38 3.16 14.50 -2.39
CA GLU A 38 3.74 13.16 -2.51
C GLU A 38 4.91 13.14 -3.49
N ARG A 39 4.77 13.79 -4.65
CA ARG A 39 5.86 13.93 -5.63
C ARG A 39 7.04 14.75 -5.08
N GLU A 40 6.76 15.86 -4.42
CA GLU A 40 7.78 16.67 -3.75
C GLU A 40 8.55 15.87 -2.69
N TYR A 41 7.81 15.10 -1.88
CA TYR A 41 8.39 14.23 -0.86
C TYR A 41 9.32 13.17 -1.48
N LEU A 42 8.86 12.48 -2.53
CA LEU A 42 9.66 11.46 -3.22
C LEU A 42 10.94 12.03 -3.82
N ASN A 43 10.90 13.23 -4.42
CA ASN A 43 12.09 13.88 -4.97
C ASN A 43 13.12 14.23 -3.88
N LEU A 44 12.66 14.64 -2.69
CA LEU A 44 13.56 14.93 -1.57
C LEU A 44 14.12 13.64 -0.96
N LEU A 45 13.32 12.60 -0.86
CA LEU A 45 13.74 11.26 -0.41
C LEU A 45 14.82 10.69 -1.34
N GLU A 46 14.60 10.73 -2.66
CA GLU A 46 15.55 10.28 -3.67
C GLU A 46 16.89 11.02 -3.55
N LYS A 47 16.86 12.35 -3.54
CA LYS A 47 18.07 13.18 -3.40
C LYS A 47 18.86 12.85 -2.12
N GLY A 48 18.14 12.68 -1.02
CA GLY A 48 18.75 12.35 0.26
C GLY A 48 19.38 10.95 0.26
N LEU A 49 18.70 9.96 -0.31
CA LEU A 49 19.24 8.60 -0.46
C LEU A 49 20.45 8.58 -1.41
N ALA A 50 20.39 9.27 -2.54
CA ALA A 50 21.52 9.37 -3.46
C ALA A 50 22.77 9.98 -2.80
N THR A 51 22.60 10.90 -1.83
CA THR A 51 23.70 11.51 -1.09
C THR A 51 24.24 10.57 0.00
N SER A 52 23.37 9.96 0.80
CA SER A 52 23.76 9.15 1.97
C SER A 52 24.07 7.70 1.63
N HIS A 53 23.48 7.16 0.58
CA HIS A 53 23.57 5.77 0.14
C HIS A 53 23.65 5.70 -1.40
N PRO A 54 24.73 6.18 -2.03
CA PRO A 54 24.83 6.37 -3.48
C PRO A 54 24.75 5.07 -4.31
N SER A 55 24.86 3.91 -3.67
CA SER A 55 24.71 2.61 -4.33
C SER A 55 23.27 2.06 -4.27
N LEU A 56 22.35 2.74 -3.59
CA LEU A 56 20.92 2.41 -3.67
C LEU A 56 20.33 2.96 -4.97
N LYS A 57 19.71 2.09 -5.74
CA LYS A 57 19.02 2.47 -6.98
C LYS A 57 17.58 2.85 -6.66
N PHE A 58 17.25 4.13 -6.77
CA PHE A 58 15.89 4.65 -6.63
C PHE A 58 15.24 4.74 -8.01
N GLU A 59 13.98 4.35 -8.12
CA GLU A 59 13.22 4.40 -9.36
C GLU A 59 11.79 4.88 -9.05
N HIS A 60 11.29 5.85 -9.83
CA HIS A 60 9.91 6.32 -9.78
C HIS A 60 8.99 5.39 -10.57
N GLN A 61 7.67 5.43 -10.26
CA GLN A 61 6.66 4.73 -11.06
C GLN A 61 6.77 5.09 -12.55
N PRO A 62 6.57 4.12 -13.46
CA PRO A 62 6.77 4.34 -14.89
C PRO A 62 5.71 5.27 -15.51
N VAL A 63 4.51 5.27 -14.96
CA VAL A 63 3.38 6.11 -15.36
C VAL A 63 2.52 6.47 -14.16
N ASP A 64 1.79 7.57 -14.22
CA ASP A 64 0.89 8.00 -13.15
C ASP A 64 -0.13 6.91 -12.76
N ARG A 65 -0.35 6.78 -11.46
CA ARG A 65 -1.26 5.78 -10.85
C ARG A 65 -0.85 4.34 -11.15
N TRP A 66 0.45 4.09 -11.21
CA TRP A 66 0.95 2.72 -11.22
C TRP A 66 0.60 2.04 -9.90
N TRP A 67 0.83 0.73 -9.78
CA TRP A 67 0.49 0.00 -8.55
C TRP A 67 1.50 0.21 -7.41
N TRP A 68 2.63 0.86 -7.69
CA TRP A 68 3.62 1.33 -6.71
C TRP A 68 4.05 2.76 -7.08
N ASP A 69 4.50 3.57 -6.11
CA ASP A 69 4.92 4.96 -6.34
C ASP A 69 6.42 5.06 -6.61
N PHE A 70 7.22 4.22 -5.92
CA PHE A 70 8.66 4.13 -6.14
C PHE A 70 9.17 2.74 -5.76
N ARG A 71 10.41 2.44 -6.20
CA ARG A 71 11.15 1.26 -5.76
C ARG A 71 12.59 1.59 -5.45
N VAL A 72 13.19 0.85 -4.49
CA VAL A 72 14.60 0.96 -4.13
C VAL A 72 15.22 -0.43 -4.20
N ASN A 73 16.22 -0.59 -5.05
CA ASN A 73 16.84 -1.90 -5.34
C ASN A 73 15.81 -3.00 -5.66
N GLY A 74 14.74 -2.66 -6.38
CA GLY A 74 13.68 -3.58 -6.78
C GLY A 74 12.60 -3.82 -5.73
N ILE A 75 12.70 -3.33 -4.49
CA ILE A 75 11.63 -3.39 -3.49
C ILE A 75 10.61 -2.30 -3.77
N HIS A 76 9.32 -2.65 -3.79
CA HIS A 76 8.22 -1.77 -4.20
C HIS A 76 7.55 -1.10 -3.01
N PHE A 77 7.36 0.21 -3.11
CA PHE A 77 6.78 1.05 -2.06
C PHE A 77 5.61 1.89 -2.58
N ASN A 78 4.64 2.11 -1.71
CA ASN A 78 3.60 3.12 -1.87
C ASN A 78 3.76 4.17 -0.77
N LEU A 79 3.84 5.43 -1.16
CA LEU A 79 3.88 6.55 -0.22
C LEU A 79 2.47 6.94 0.20
N LYS A 80 2.28 7.14 1.50
CA LYS A 80 1.07 7.72 2.08
C LYS A 80 1.43 8.89 2.98
N LEU A 81 0.93 10.07 2.63
CA LEU A 81 0.99 11.25 3.48
C LEU A 81 -0.36 11.39 4.18
N THR A 82 -0.43 11.03 5.46
CA THR A 82 -1.70 10.91 6.21
C THR A 82 -1.74 11.81 7.43
N THR A 83 -2.93 12.11 7.92
CA THR A 83 -3.17 12.68 9.25
C THR A 83 -3.49 11.62 10.30
N GLY A 84 -3.35 10.34 9.94
CA GLY A 84 -3.58 9.19 10.84
C GLY A 84 -4.93 8.51 10.65
N GLY A 85 -5.78 8.99 9.74
CA GLY A 85 -7.11 8.42 9.49
C GLY A 85 -7.09 7.07 8.78
N THR A 86 -8.27 6.68 8.29
CA THR A 86 -8.46 5.45 7.51
C THR A 86 -8.35 5.76 6.02
N ASP A 87 -7.46 5.06 5.33
CA ASP A 87 -7.23 5.21 3.90
C ASP A 87 -7.51 3.92 3.13
N ASN A 88 -7.81 4.09 1.83
CA ASN A 88 -7.93 2.96 0.92
C ASN A 88 -6.55 2.35 0.67
N ALA A 89 -6.46 1.05 0.86
CA ALA A 89 -5.20 0.31 0.79
C ALA A 89 -5.22 -0.80 -0.26
N PHE A 90 -6.31 -0.91 -1.03
CA PHE A 90 -6.48 -2.01 -1.95
C PHE A 90 -5.85 -1.75 -3.31
N ASN A 91 -4.90 -2.58 -3.66
CA ASN A 91 -4.38 -2.70 -5.03
C ASN A 91 -4.23 -4.17 -5.40
N LYS A 92 -5.02 -4.61 -6.39
CA LYS A 92 -5.07 -6.01 -6.82
C LYS A 92 -3.72 -6.53 -7.31
N VAL A 93 -2.96 -5.69 -8.03
CA VAL A 93 -1.64 -6.06 -8.57
C VAL A 93 -0.62 -6.19 -7.43
N ALA A 94 -0.61 -5.25 -6.49
CA ALA A 94 0.27 -5.27 -5.32
C ALA A 94 0.06 -6.53 -4.46
N ILE A 95 -1.21 -6.95 -4.30
CA ILE A 95 -1.55 -8.18 -3.57
C ILE A 95 -1.03 -9.42 -4.30
N ILE A 96 -1.23 -9.51 -5.63
CA ILE A 96 -0.69 -10.62 -6.44
C ILE A 96 0.84 -10.67 -6.29
N TYR A 97 1.51 -9.52 -6.43
CA TYR A 97 2.95 -9.42 -6.26
C TYR A 97 3.40 -9.93 -4.88
N SER A 98 2.75 -9.49 -3.81
CA SER A 98 3.10 -9.91 -2.44
C SER A 98 2.89 -11.41 -2.20
N ILE A 99 1.92 -12.03 -2.88
CA ILE A 99 1.63 -13.47 -2.76
C ILE A 99 2.60 -14.33 -3.58
N SER A 100 2.94 -13.85 -4.79
CA SER A 100 3.63 -14.67 -5.80
C SER A 100 5.09 -14.27 -6.04
N GLY A 101 5.45 -13.02 -5.78
CA GLY A 101 6.70 -12.41 -6.21
C GLY A 101 6.74 -12.08 -7.71
N VAL A 102 5.65 -12.33 -8.45
CA VAL A 102 5.58 -12.06 -9.90
C VAL A 102 5.16 -10.63 -10.13
N GLU A 103 6.04 -9.84 -10.74
CA GLU A 103 5.73 -8.48 -11.18
C GLU A 103 4.87 -8.53 -12.44
N LEU A 104 3.69 -7.91 -12.37
CA LEU A 104 2.78 -7.83 -13.51
C LEU A 104 2.90 -6.44 -14.16
N GLU A 105 3.13 -6.41 -15.46
CA GLU A 105 3.12 -5.17 -16.27
C GLU A 105 1.69 -4.66 -16.47
N LYS A 106 0.99 -4.39 -15.36
CA LYS A 106 -0.40 -3.92 -15.37
C LYS A 106 -0.60 -2.87 -14.31
N LYS A 107 -1.34 -1.83 -14.69
CA LYS A 107 -1.73 -0.75 -13.77
C LYS A 107 -2.87 -1.15 -12.85
N ASN A 108 -3.81 -1.92 -13.34
CA ASN A 108 -5.02 -2.37 -12.64
C ASN A 108 -5.57 -3.66 -13.25
N MET A 109 -6.50 -4.32 -12.54
CA MET A 109 -7.25 -5.47 -13.03
C MET A 109 -8.67 -5.48 -12.42
N ASN A 110 -9.63 -6.06 -13.15
CA ASN A 110 -10.96 -6.31 -12.61
C ASN A 110 -10.97 -7.54 -11.70
N TYR A 111 -12.09 -7.81 -11.00
CA TYR A 111 -12.19 -8.92 -10.05
C TYR A 111 -12.06 -10.30 -10.69
N ASN A 112 -12.58 -10.49 -11.92
CA ASN A 112 -12.45 -11.77 -12.61
C ASN A 112 -10.98 -12.06 -12.93
N GLN A 113 -10.25 -11.04 -13.41
CA GLN A 113 -8.82 -11.14 -13.67
C GLN A 113 -8.04 -11.39 -12.37
N PHE A 114 -8.36 -10.66 -11.29
CA PHE A 114 -7.72 -10.82 -10.00
C PHE A 114 -7.89 -12.23 -9.45
N PHE A 115 -9.12 -12.75 -9.45
CA PHE A 115 -9.40 -14.10 -8.97
C PHE A 115 -8.76 -15.19 -9.83
N LYS A 116 -8.80 -15.03 -11.15
CA LYS A 116 -8.11 -15.93 -12.09
C LYS A 116 -6.61 -15.94 -11.81
N THR A 117 -5.99 -14.74 -11.72
CA THR A 117 -4.55 -14.61 -11.46
C THR A 117 -4.17 -15.21 -10.10
N ILE A 118 -4.97 -15.00 -9.03
CA ILE A 118 -4.73 -15.66 -7.74
C ILE A 118 -4.71 -17.19 -7.87
N LYS A 119 -5.59 -17.77 -8.69
CA LYS A 119 -5.62 -19.23 -8.87
C LYS A 119 -4.40 -19.74 -9.64
N GLU A 120 -3.98 -19.01 -10.66
CA GLU A 120 -2.99 -19.45 -11.65
C GLU A 120 -1.55 -19.08 -11.26
N CYS A 121 -1.33 -17.96 -10.53
CA CYS A 121 0.02 -17.55 -10.17
C CYS A 121 0.67 -18.53 -9.18
N PRO A 122 1.98 -18.75 -9.29
CA PRO A 122 2.73 -19.48 -8.27
C PRO A 122 2.59 -18.75 -6.93
N LYS A 123 2.48 -19.51 -5.82
CA LYS A 123 2.48 -18.95 -4.47
C LYS A 123 3.84 -19.17 -3.85
N LYS A 124 4.37 -18.15 -3.21
CA LYS A 124 5.61 -18.31 -2.45
C LYS A 124 5.46 -19.41 -1.41
N ALA A 125 6.41 -20.33 -1.36
CA ALA A 125 6.44 -21.40 -0.35
C ALA A 125 6.86 -20.84 1.02
N VAL A 126 7.81 -19.91 1.01
CA VAL A 126 8.34 -19.19 2.16
C VAL A 126 8.18 -17.68 1.94
N ARG A 127 8.21 -16.93 3.03
CA ARG A 127 8.16 -15.48 2.97
C ARG A 127 9.45 -14.93 2.36
N ASP A 128 9.32 -13.95 1.47
CA ASP A 128 10.42 -13.16 0.92
C ASP A 128 10.02 -11.68 0.94
N ARG A 129 10.60 -10.94 1.87
CA ARG A 129 10.29 -9.52 2.10
C ARG A 129 10.71 -8.62 0.94
N ASN A 130 11.69 -9.03 0.12
CA ASN A 130 12.12 -8.27 -1.05
C ASN A 130 11.05 -8.24 -2.16
N THR A 131 10.16 -9.23 -2.17
CA THR A 131 9.07 -9.36 -3.15
C THR A 131 7.70 -9.10 -2.52
N GLU A 132 7.64 -8.27 -1.50
CA GLU A 132 6.40 -7.78 -0.90
C GLU A 132 6.16 -6.30 -1.26
N TYR A 133 4.90 -5.91 -1.24
CA TYR A 133 4.50 -4.52 -1.40
C TYR A 133 4.51 -3.82 -0.04
N HIS A 134 5.21 -2.68 0.02
CA HIS A 134 5.41 -1.96 1.26
C HIS A 134 4.67 -0.61 1.25
N TYR A 135 4.16 -0.23 2.40
CA TYR A 135 3.67 1.12 2.67
C TYR A 135 4.75 1.91 3.40
N LEU A 136 5.11 3.05 2.81
CA LEU A 136 5.83 4.13 3.49
C LEU A 136 4.79 5.18 3.87
N VAL A 137 4.50 5.30 5.16
CA VAL A 137 3.45 6.19 5.67
C VAL A 137 4.09 7.27 6.51
N VAL A 138 3.79 8.51 6.18
CA VAL A 138 4.27 9.69 6.93
C VAL A 138 3.08 10.42 7.53
N ASN A 139 3.10 10.59 8.84
CA ASN A 139 2.09 11.38 9.54
C ASN A 139 2.43 12.86 9.37
N LYS A 140 1.56 13.60 8.65
CA LYS A 140 1.74 15.02 8.36
C LYS A 140 1.74 15.92 9.60
N ASN A 141 1.12 15.47 10.69
CA ASN A 141 0.99 16.26 11.92
C ASN A 141 2.19 16.07 12.85
N THR A 142 2.73 14.85 12.94
CA THR A 142 3.81 14.50 13.89
C THR A 142 5.16 14.31 13.23
N GLY A 143 5.20 14.07 11.92
CA GLY A 143 6.42 13.68 11.20
C GLY A 143 6.80 12.21 11.40
N ASP A 144 6.01 11.44 12.14
CA ASP A 144 6.27 10.01 12.35
C ASP A 144 6.25 9.24 11.04
N VAL A 145 7.14 8.27 10.94
CA VAL A 145 7.32 7.43 9.76
C VAL A 145 7.05 5.96 10.11
N LEU A 146 6.11 5.37 9.40
CA LEU A 146 5.83 3.94 9.43
C LEU A 146 6.23 3.31 8.09
N LEU A 147 6.97 2.21 8.13
CA LEU A 147 7.30 1.41 6.95
C LEU A 147 6.97 -0.05 7.24
N LYS A 148 5.96 -0.58 6.55
CA LYS A 148 5.49 -1.96 6.72
C LYS A 148 5.18 -2.60 5.38
N SER A 149 5.46 -3.89 5.26
CA SER A 149 4.87 -4.73 4.22
C SER A 149 3.35 -4.82 4.40
N ILE A 150 2.62 -5.00 3.31
CA ILE A 150 1.18 -5.30 3.36
C ILE A 150 0.89 -6.54 4.23
N LEU A 151 1.83 -7.47 4.32
CA LEU A 151 1.70 -8.67 5.17
C LEU A 151 2.06 -8.43 6.64
N ASP A 152 2.56 -7.23 6.97
CA ASP A 152 2.81 -6.79 8.35
C ASP A 152 1.75 -5.79 8.86
N ILE A 153 0.71 -5.53 8.11
CA ILE A 153 -0.42 -4.71 8.56
C ILE A 153 -1.16 -5.45 9.67
N HIS A 154 -1.33 -4.79 10.82
CA HIS A 154 -1.95 -5.40 11.99
C HIS A 154 -3.42 -5.76 11.72
N THR A 155 -4.20 -4.83 11.15
CA THR A 155 -5.63 -5.02 10.94
C THR A 155 -6.10 -4.46 9.59
N PHE A 156 -6.80 -5.28 8.81
CA PHE A 156 -7.52 -4.85 7.61
C PHE A 156 -8.98 -4.53 7.94
N LYS A 157 -9.46 -3.39 7.45
CA LYS A 157 -10.87 -3.00 7.55
C LYS A 157 -11.57 -3.25 6.21
N THR A 158 -12.67 -3.97 6.25
CA THR A 158 -13.53 -4.19 5.09
C THR A 158 -14.26 -2.91 4.71
N ASN A 159 -14.45 -2.67 3.41
CA ASN A 159 -15.19 -1.51 2.90
C ASN A 159 -15.84 -1.87 1.56
N PRO A 160 -17.19 -1.87 1.45
CA PRO A 160 -17.89 -2.24 0.23
C PRO A 160 -17.63 -1.29 -0.95
N CYS A 161 -17.23 -0.04 -0.68
CA CYS A 161 -16.95 0.94 -1.73
C CYS A 161 -15.50 0.89 -2.25
N ASN A 162 -14.55 0.48 -1.39
CA ASN A 162 -13.11 0.56 -1.69
C ASN A 162 -12.36 -0.74 -1.36
N ASP A 163 -13.08 -1.81 -1.17
CA ASP A 163 -12.62 -3.18 -0.92
C ASP A 163 -11.82 -3.39 0.37
N LEU A 164 -10.77 -2.60 0.62
CA LEU A 164 -9.90 -2.74 1.76
C LEU A 164 -9.41 -1.37 2.24
N GLN A 165 -9.46 -1.17 3.54
CA GLN A 165 -8.92 0.01 4.20
C GLN A 165 -7.95 -0.36 5.31
N ILE A 166 -7.03 0.56 5.60
CA ILE A 166 -6.11 0.50 6.74
C ILE A 166 -6.32 1.76 7.58
N ASN A 167 -6.40 1.59 8.90
CA ASN A 167 -6.39 2.70 9.84
C ASN A 167 -4.95 2.98 10.27
N TRP A 168 -4.39 4.08 9.79
CA TRP A 168 -2.98 4.39 10.04
C TRP A 168 -2.68 4.72 11.50
N ASN A 169 -3.61 5.33 12.25
CA ASN A 169 -3.42 5.50 13.70
C ASN A 169 -3.26 4.17 14.42
N ASN A 170 -4.07 3.18 14.05
CA ASN A 170 -3.92 1.82 14.60
C ASN A 170 -2.56 1.23 14.25
N GLU A 171 -2.10 1.40 13.01
CA GLU A 171 -0.81 0.88 12.57
C GLU A 171 0.38 1.59 13.23
N PHE A 172 0.29 2.91 13.48
CA PHE A 172 1.29 3.65 14.26
C PHE A 172 1.34 3.19 15.73
N ASN A 173 0.20 2.79 16.32
CA ASN A 173 0.16 2.21 17.67
C ASN A 173 0.71 0.77 17.73
N HIS A 174 0.84 0.11 16.58
CA HIS A 174 1.35 -1.26 16.46
C HIS A 174 2.61 -1.31 15.57
N ILE A 175 3.49 -0.31 15.69
CA ILE A 175 4.66 -0.15 14.82
C ILE A 175 5.59 -1.37 14.86
N GLU A 176 5.73 -2.02 16.01
CA GLU A 176 6.56 -3.20 16.22
C GLU A 176 5.89 -4.51 15.77
N TYR A 177 4.62 -4.46 15.36
CA TYR A 177 3.95 -5.66 14.88
C TYR A 177 4.55 -6.09 13.54
N LEU A 178 5.08 -7.30 13.53
CA LEU A 178 5.56 -7.99 12.33
C LEU A 178 4.95 -9.39 12.30
N THR A 179 4.37 -9.76 11.19
CA THR A 179 3.86 -11.12 10.98
C THR A 179 5.04 -12.09 10.97
N PRO A 180 5.06 -13.12 11.85
CA PRO A 180 6.08 -14.16 11.81
C PRO A 180 6.14 -14.84 10.43
N ASP A 181 7.33 -15.21 9.96
CA ASP A 181 7.49 -15.84 8.65
C ASP A 181 6.74 -17.19 8.56
N THR A 182 6.57 -17.88 9.69
CA THR A 182 5.74 -19.09 9.79
C THR A 182 4.25 -18.84 9.59
N GLU A 183 3.78 -17.61 9.82
CA GLU A 183 2.36 -17.22 9.74
C GLU A 183 2.00 -16.47 8.44
N PHE A 184 2.96 -16.21 7.54
CA PHE A 184 2.68 -15.37 6.38
C PHE A 184 1.54 -15.93 5.49
N LYS A 185 1.40 -17.26 5.39
CA LYS A 185 0.29 -17.88 4.65
C LYS A 185 -1.07 -17.65 5.32
N ALA A 186 -1.10 -17.60 6.65
CA ALA A 186 -2.30 -17.26 7.40
C ALA A 186 -2.67 -15.78 7.17
N LYS A 187 -1.68 -14.90 7.16
CA LYS A 187 -1.86 -13.47 6.88
C LYS A 187 -2.35 -13.20 5.45
N ILE A 188 -1.85 -13.92 4.46
CA ILE A 188 -2.39 -13.87 3.09
C ILE A 188 -3.88 -14.27 3.07
N ARG A 189 -4.25 -15.33 3.79
CA ARG A 189 -5.66 -15.75 3.86
C ARG A 189 -6.53 -14.69 4.55
N GLU A 190 -6.04 -14.07 5.61
CA GLU A 190 -6.72 -12.96 6.31
C GLU A 190 -6.98 -11.80 5.35
N LEU A 191 -5.93 -11.34 4.64
CA LEU A 191 -6.02 -10.27 3.64
C LEU A 191 -7.06 -10.60 2.55
N LEU A 192 -6.97 -11.78 1.96
CA LEU A 192 -7.91 -12.19 0.91
C LEU A 192 -9.34 -12.37 1.41
N LYS A 193 -9.54 -12.84 2.65
CA LYS A 193 -10.86 -12.92 3.28
C LYS A 193 -11.46 -11.53 3.53
N ALA A 194 -10.65 -10.57 3.97
CA ALA A 194 -11.11 -9.18 4.14
C ALA A 194 -11.60 -8.59 2.82
N VAL A 195 -10.83 -8.77 1.73
CA VAL A 195 -11.26 -8.38 0.37
C VAL A 195 -12.56 -9.08 -0.04
N GLN A 196 -12.63 -10.40 0.14
CA GLN A 196 -13.82 -11.17 -0.22
C GLN A 196 -15.05 -10.70 0.55
N THR A 197 -14.91 -10.37 1.83
CA THR A 197 -16.02 -9.87 2.66
C THR A 197 -16.50 -8.51 2.13
N SER A 198 -15.59 -7.59 1.80
CA SER A 198 -15.96 -6.29 1.21
C SER A 198 -16.73 -6.45 -0.11
N VAL A 199 -16.26 -7.34 -0.99
CA VAL A 199 -16.96 -7.64 -2.26
C VAL A 199 -18.36 -8.22 -2.01
N LYS A 200 -18.52 -9.13 -1.04
CA LYS A 200 -19.84 -9.67 -0.69
C LYS A 200 -20.79 -8.59 -0.18
N GLN A 201 -20.30 -7.69 0.69
CA GLN A 201 -21.08 -6.54 1.18
C GLN A 201 -21.49 -5.60 0.04
N ALA A 202 -20.60 -5.33 -0.91
CA ALA A 202 -20.91 -4.51 -2.08
C ALA A 202 -21.99 -5.16 -2.97
N ILE A 203 -21.89 -6.46 -3.20
CA ILE A 203 -22.90 -7.22 -4.00
C ILE A 203 -24.26 -7.17 -3.31
N GLU A 204 -24.32 -7.35 -1.99
CA GLU A 204 -25.59 -7.31 -1.24
C GLU A 204 -26.23 -5.93 -1.31
N GLY A 205 -25.47 -4.85 -1.08
CA GLY A 205 -25.99 -3.49 -1.25
C GLY A 205 -26.47 -3.17 -2.66
N MET A 206 -25.79 -3.71 -3.70
CA MET A 206 -26.26 -3.57 -5.08
C MET A 206 -27.59 -4.31 -5.34
N LYS A 207 -27.80 -5.48 -4.73
CA LYS A 207 -29.06 -6.21 -4.85
C LYS A 207 -30.21 -5.48 -4.19
N GLU A 208 -29.99 -4.93 -2.99
CA GLU A 208 -30.98 -4.12 -2.27
C GLU A 208 -31.36 -2.89 -3.10
N PHE A 209 -30.39 -2.17 -3.65
CA PHE A 209 -30.66 -1.02 -4.52
C PHE A 209 -31.40 -1.43 -5.80
N ALA A 210 -31.01 -2.52 -6.45
CA ALA A 210 -31.64 -3.01 -7.67
C ALA A 210 -33.09 -3.50 -7.45
N ALA A 211 -33.43 -3.91 -6.24
CA ALA A 211 -34.79 -4.33 -5.86
C ALA A 211 -35.68 -3.18 -5.39
N GLY A 212 -35.09 -2.00 -5.14
CA GLY A 212 -35.81 -0.80 -4.69
C GLY A 212 -36.70 -0.20 -5.80
N ASP A 213 -37.83 0.38 -5.40
CA ASP A 213 -38.70 1.14 -6.30
C ASP A 213 -38.35 2.64 -6.21
N ILE A 214 -37.52 3.08 -7.16
CA ILE A 214 -37.05 4.46 -7.21
C ILE A 214 -38.22 5.44 -7.41
N ASP A 215 -39.23 5.06 -8.18
CA ASP A 215 -40.38 5.94 -8.44
C ASP A 215 -41.21 6.15 -7.16
N ALA A 216 -41.34 5.13 -6.33
CA ALA A 216 -42.02 5.24 -5.04
C ALA A 216 -41.27 6.12 -4.03
N GLU A 217 -39.93 6.17 -4.07
CA GLU A 217 -39.11 7.00 -3.18
C GLU A 217 -39.22 8.50 -3.50
N PHE A 218 -39.64 8.87 -4.72
CA PHE A 218 -39.76 10.26 -5.18
C PHE A 218 -41.22 10.67 -5.44
N ALA A 219 -42.22 9.87 -5.11
CA ALA A 219 -43.62 10.17 -5.21
C ALA A 219 -44.13 10.91 -3.96
#